data_32d1b17292c4b97c3c38c981a4a4cd26
#
_entry.id   32d1b17292c4b97c3c38c981a4a4cd26
#
_cell.length_a   1.000
_cell.length_b   1.000
_cell.length_c   1.000
_cell.angle_alpha   90.00
_cell.angle_beta   90.00
_cell.angle_gamma   90.00
#
_symmetry.space_group_name_H-M   'P 1'
#
loop_
_entity.id
_entity.type
_entity.pdbx_description
1 polymer ?
#
loop_
_entity_poly.entity_id
_entity_poly.type
_entity_poly.pdbx_seq_one_letter_code
_entity_poly.pdbx_strand_id
1 'polypeptide(L)'
;DVLGSRGLGDVYKRQPADVYPLSTFADIKAYCASRHMRLWQYAEECEGTEIWDYLKEVWRCMREAVTRGLETEGTLKGGLDVQRKAKMLYRQNHIDESAETRENRLVCAYAYAVSEENAAGGIIVTAPTCGSCGVLPSVLLYMQERRGFTDTEILHALAAGGIIGNLIKTNASISGAECGCQAEIGSACSMAAAALAELHGMELDQIEYAAEVAMEHHLGLTCDPVRGLVQIPCIERNAVAAMRAINALSLANFLTYTRKISFDVVVNTMYETCLLYTSPSPRDPK
;
A
#
# COMPACT_ATOMS: atom_id res chain seq x y z
N ASP A 1 -11.11 -23.98 -22.81
CA ASP A 1 -9.69 -24.32 -22.97
C ASP A 1 -8.96 -23.60 -24.11
N VAL A 2 -9.50 -22.47 -24.55
CA VAL A 2 -8.91 -21.68 -25.66
C VAL A 2 -8.25 -20.39 -25.17
N LEU A 3 -8.26 -20.13 -23.88
CA LEU A 3 -7.44 -19.09 -23.22
C LEU A 3 -6.08 -19.65 -22.77
N GLY A 4 -5.72 -20.79 -23.35
CA GLY A 4 -4.43 -21.41 -23.16
C GLY A 4 -3.27 -20.50 -23.55
N SER A 5 -2.15 -20.79 -22.99
CA SER A 5 -0.81 -20.26 -23.06
C SER A 5 -0.40 -19.25 -24.19
N ARG A 6 -1.14 -19.16 -25.29
CA ARG A 6 -0.85 -18.18 -26.38
C ARG A 6 -1.12 -16.72 -25.95
N GLY A 7 -2.20 -16.46 -25.19
CA GLY A 7 -2.50 -15.10 -24.73
C GLY A 7 -1.49 -14.57 -23.72
N LEU A 8 -1.08 -15.41 -22.78
CA LEU A 8 -0.08 -15.03 -21.77
C LEU A 8 1.32 -14.85 -22.38
N GLY A 9 1.72 -15.71 -23.32
CA GLY A 9 3.00 -15.57 -24.01
C GLY A 9 3.11 -14.29 -24.85
N ASP A 10 2.02 -13.86 -25.49
CA ASP A 10 1.99 -12.61 -26.26
C ASP A 10 1.96 -11.36 -25.36
N VAL A 11 1.33 -11.42 -24.20
CA VAL A 11 1.35 -10.34 -23.21
C VAL A 11 2.76 -10.15 -22.67
N TYR A 12 3.48 -11.23 -22.32
CA TYR A 12 4.88 -11.13 -21.87
C TYR A 12 5.84 -10.67 -22.96
N LYS A 13 5.60 -11.01 -24.23
CA LYS A 13 6.45 -10.57 -25.36
C LYS A 13 6.23 -9.12 -25.78
N ARG A 14 5.13 -8.50 -25.34
CA ARG A 14 4.76 -7.12 -25.64
C ARG A 14 4.90 -6.18 -24.44
N GLN A 15 5.61 -6.60 -23.38
CA GLN A 15 5.93 -5.64 -22.33
C GLN A 15 6.74 -4.50 -22.96
N PRO A 16 6.25 -3.25 -22.86
CA PRO A 16 7.03 -2.09 -23.29
C PRO A 16 8.37 -2.08 -22.56
N ALA A 17 9.39 -1.48 -23.15
CA ALA A 17 10.64 -1.19 -22.47
C ALA A 17 10.33 -0.58 -21.10
N ASP A 18 11.14 -0.93 -20.09
CA ASP A 18 10.96 -0.49 -18.72
C ASP A 18 10.65 1.02 -18.69
N VAL A 19 9.44 1.37 -18.27
CA VAL A 19 8.98 2.77 -18.19
C VAL A 19 9.86 3.53 -17.21
N TYR A 20 10.30 2.86 -16.13
CA TYR A 20 11.18 3.42 -15.12
C TYR A 20 12.61 2.89 -15.31
N PRO A 21 13.55 3.74 -15.78
CA PRO A 21 14.92 3.31 -16.08
C PRO A 21 15.79 3.07 -14.85
N LEU A 22 15.41 3.63 -13.69
CA LEU A 22 16.17 3.52 -12.44
C LEU A 22 15.50 2.48 -11.52
N SER A 23 16.30 1.54 -11.04
CA SER A 23 15.83 0.38 -10.28
C SER A 23 16.05 0.47 -8.77
N THR A 24 16.73 1.51 -8.25
CA THR A 24 16.92 1.72 -6.81
C THR A 24 16.39 3.08 -6.37
N PHE A 25 15.96 3.17 -5.11
CA PHE A 25 15.56 4.48 -4.58
C PHE A 25 16.76 5.44 -4.49
N ALA A 26 17.94 4.93 -4.21
CA ALA A 26 19.16 5.73 -4.17
C ALA A 26 19.43 6.43 -5.50
N ASP A 27 19.27 5.74 -6.63
CA ASP A 27 19.47 6.33 -7.96
C ASP A 27 18.37 7.33 -8.30
N ILE A 28 17.10 7.02 -8.00
CA ILE A 28 15.97 7.95 -8.20
C ILE A 28 16.19 9.21 -7.37
N LYS A 29 16.60 9.08 -6.12
CA LYS A 29 16.89 10.20 -5.24
C LYS A 29 18.01 11.09 -5.78
N ALA A 30 19.12 10.49 -6.22
CA ALA A 30 20.23 11.22 -6.83
C ALA A 30 19.79 11.96 -8.10
N TYR A 31 19.00 11.30 -8.94
CA TYR A 31 18.44 11.89 -10.15
C TYR A 31 17.55 13.08 -9.84
N CYS A 32 16.58 12.93 -8.95
CA CYS A 32 15.66 13.99 -8.53
C CYS A 32 16.41 15.16 -7.88
N ALA A 33 17.36 14.87 -6.98
CA ALA A 33 18.16 15.91 -6.29
C ALA A 33 18.95 16.74 -7.28
N SER A 34 19.58 16.13 -8.29
CA SER A 34 20.38 16.84 -9.31
C SER A 34 19.55 17.79 -10.19
N ARG A 35 18.23 17.58 -10.25
CA ARG A 35 17.30 18.35 -11.07
C ARG A 35 16.32 19.19 -10.25
N HIS A 36 16.42 19.17 -8.93
CA HIS A 36 15.49 19.84 -8.01
C HIS A 36 14.03 19.37 -8.20
N MET A 37 13.84 18.07 -8.44
CA MET A 37 12.55 17.45 -8.70
C MET A 37 11.99 16.77 -7.45
N ARG A 38 10.67 16.81 -7.33
CA ARG A 38 9.90 15.96 -6.41
C ARG A 38 9.75 14.55 -6.99
N LEU A 39 9.39 13.58 -6.14
CA LEU A 39 9.23 12.20 -6.56
C LEU A 39 8.10 12.03 -7.59
N TRP A 40 6.98 12.75 -7.44
CA TRP A 40 5.89 12.72 -8.41
C TRP A 40 6.28 13.30 -9.78
N GLN A 41 7.20 14.28 -9.84
CA GLN A 41 7.70 14.83 -11.10
C GLN A 41 8.55 13.80 -11.86
N TYR A 42 9.28 12.95 -11.14
CA TYR A 42 9.99 11.83 -11.75
C TYR A 42 9.01 10.83 -12.36
N ALA A 43 7.87 10.55 -11.69
CA ALA A 43 6.83 9.71 -12.25
C ALA A 43 6.25 10.32 -13.54
N GLU A 44 5.94 11.61 -13.56
CA GLU A 44 5.45 12.31 -14.76
C GLU A 44 6.48 12.28 -15.91
N GLU A 45 7.77 12.45 -15.60
CA GLU A 45 8.82 12.39 -16.62
C GLU A 45 8.92 10.99 -17.26
N CYS A 46 8.71 9.92 -16.48
CA CYS A 46 8.76 8.55 -16.96
C CYS A 46 7.49 8.11 -17.70
N GLU A 47 6.32 8.47 -17.18
CA GLU A 47 5.00 8.00 -17.66
C GLU A 47 4.33 8.94 -18.66
N GLY A 48 4.78 10.21 -18.73
CA GLY A 48 4.09 11.26 -19.46
C GLY A 48 2.92 11.86 -18.66
N THR A 49 2.30 12.91 -19.23
CA THR A 49 1.19 13.65 -18.59
C THR A 49 -0.10 12.84 -18.50
N GLU A 50 -0.24 11.76 -19.26
CA GLU A 50 -1.39 10.86 -19.24
C GLU A 50 -1.55 10.14 -17.90
N ILE A 51 -0.48 10.02 -17.09
CA ILE A 51 -0.55 9.45 -15.75
C ILE A 51 -1.59 10.14 -14.87
N TRP A 52 -1.80 11.46 -15.06
CA TRP A 52 -2.74 12.21 -14.22
C TRP A 52 -4.19 11.81 -14.47
N ASP A 53 -4.58 11.55 -15.70
CA ASP A 53 -5.93 11.10 -15.99
C ASP A 53 -6.16 9.67 -15.46
N TYR A 54 -5.15 8.81 -15.56
CA TYR A 54 -5.19 7.49 -14.95
C TYR A 54 -5.30 7.57 -13.42
N LEU A 55 -4.47 8.36 -12.75
CA LEU A 55 -4.51 8.50 -11.29
C LEU A 55 -5.79 9.18 -10.79
N LYS A 56 -6.42 10.08 -11.57
CA LYS A 56 -7.75 10.61 -11.25
C LYS A 56 -8.80 9.50 -11.18
N GLU A 57 -8.76 8.58 -12.14
CA GLU A 57 -9.68 7.45 -12.17
C GLU A 57 -9.39 6.48 -11.00
N VAL A 58 -8.12 6.20 -10.72
CA VAL A 58 -7.69 5.42 -9.55
C VAL A 58 -8.23 6.04 -8.26
N TRP A 59 -8.03 7.34 -8.06
CA TRP A 59 -8.51 8.04 -6.87
C TRP A 59 -10.03 8.03 -6.75
N ARG A 60 -10.74 8.24 -7.86
CA ARG A 60 -12.19 8.13 -7.91
C ARG A 60 -12.66 6.75 -7.44
N CYS A 61 -12.09 5.68 -8.00
CA CYS A 61 -12.43 4.31 -7.62
C CYS A 61 -12.11 4.01 -6.15
N MET A 62 -11.00 4.51 -5.62
CA MET A 62 -10.63 4.35 -4.21
C MET A 62 -11.66 5.00 -3.30
N ARG A 63 -12.08 6.24 -3.56
CA ARG A 63 -13.11 6.94 -2.77
C ARG A 63 -14.45 6.23 -2.83
N GLU A 64 -14.85 5.80 -4.01
CA GLU A 64 -16.12 5.08 -4.20
C GLU A 64 -16.13 3.74 -3.44
N ALA A 65 -15.00 3.02 -3.40
CA ALA A 65 -14.89 1.79 -2.62
C ALA A 65 -15.06 2.05 -1.12
N VAL A 66 -14.45 3.12 -0.59
CA VAL A 66 -14.67 3.53 0.81
C VAL A 66 -16.15 3.84 1.06
N THR A 67 -16.76 4.67 0.20
CA THR A 67 -18.17 5.07 0.35
C THR A 67 -19.10 3.86 0.37
N ARG A 68 -18.97 2.96 -0.61
CA ARG A 68 -19.79 1.73 -0.66
C ARG A 68 -19.62 0.86 0.58
N GLY A 69 -18.37 0.67 1.02
CA GLY A 69 -18.09 -0.14 2.20
C GLY A 69 -18.66 0.46 3.49
N LEU A 70 -18.64 1.79 3.64
CA LEU A 70 -19.24 2.47 4.78
C LEU A 70 -20.77 2.44 4.80
N GLU A 71 -21.40 2.27 3.64
CA GLU A 71 -22.87 2.19 3.52
C GLU A 71 -23.40 0.75 3.69
N THR A 72 -22.55 -0.26 3.45
CA THR A 72 -22.95 -1.66 3.40
C THR A 72 -22.81 -2.34 4.77
N GLU A 73 -23.81 -3.12 5.16
CA GLU A 73 -23.85 -3.96 6.36
C GLU A 73 -24.05 -5.43 6.00
N GLY A 74 -23.96 -6.30 6.99
CA GLY A 74 -24.23 -7.73 6.86
C GLY A 74 -23.01 -8.60 7.04
N THR A 75 -23.14 -9.86 6.62
CA THR A 75 -22.10 -10.90 6.76
C THR A 75 -21.41 -11.14 5.43
N LEU A 76 -20.09 -11.23 5.45
CA LEU A 76 -19.28 -11.57 4.29
C LEU A 76 -19.52 -13.04 3.87
N LYS A 77 -19.53 -13.29 2.57
CA LYS A 77 -19.67 -14.64 2.02
C LYS A 77 -18.40 -15.46 2.28
N GLY A 78 -18.55 -16.80 2.36
CA GLY A 78 -17.40 -17.71 2.51
C GLY A 78 -17.45 -18.61 3.74
N GLY A 79 -18.49 -18.48 4.58
CA GLY A 79 -18.75 -19.39 5.71
C GLY A 79 -17.84 -19.19 6.91
N LEU A 80 -17.24 -18.00 7.05
CA LEU A 80 -16.48 -17.59 8.25
C LEU A 80 -17.32 -16.72 9.20
N ASP A 81 -18.56 -16.40 8.83
CA ASP A 81 -19.50 -15.55 9.57
C ASP A 81 -18.94 -14.17 9.97
N VAL A 82 -18.02 -13.64 9.14
CA VAL A 82 -17.41 -12.33 9.37
C VAL A 82 -18.43 -11.23 9.12
N GLN A 83 -18.77 -10.51 10.17
CA GLN A 83 -19.65 -9.33 10.07
C GLN A 83 -18.88 -8.13 9.52
N ARG A 84 -19.50 -7.36 8.62
CA ARG A 84 -18.98 -6.06 8.19
C ARG A 84 -18.97 -5.09 9.37
N LYS A 85 -17.86 -4.42 9.59
CA LYS A 85 -17.60 -3.55 10.73
C LYS A 85 -17.37 -2.09 10.35
N ALA A 86 -17.09 -1.81 9.09
CA ALA A 86 -16.72 -0.47 8.63
C ALA A 86 -17.75 0.59 9.01
N LYS A 87 -19.02 0.35 8.70
CA LYS A 87 -20.13 1.28 9.02
C LYS A 87 -20.30 1.49 10.51
N MET A 88 -20.17 0.42 11.30
CA MET A 88 -20.24 0.49 12.75
C MET A 88 -19.11 1.38 13.30
N LEU A 89 -17.86 1.11 12.90
CA LEU A 89 -16.68 1.90 13.29
C LEU A 89 -16.85 3.39 12.90
N TYR A 90 -17.32 3.64 11.68
CA TYR A 90 -17.49 5.02 11.20
C TYR A 90 -18.53 5.81 11.98
N ARG A 91 -19.67 5.17 12.33
CA ARG A 91 -20.80 5.81 13.03
C ARG A 91 -20.67 5.86 14.54
N GLN A 92 -19.75 5.11 15.13
CA GLN A 92 -19.52 5.14 16.56
C GLN A 92 -19.03 6.51 17.00
N ASN A 93 -19.73 7.11 17.95
CA ASN A 93 -19.31 8.33 18.62
C ASN A 93 -19.23 8.05 20.12
N HIS A 94 -18.06 8.27 20.68
CA HIS A 94 -17.86 8.22 22.13
C HIS A 94 -17.78 9.64 22.68
N ILE A 95 -18.43 9.88 23.82
CA ILE A 95 -18.51 11.23 24.43
C ILE A 95 -17.12 11.80 24.73
N ASP A 96 -16.18 10.93 25.14
CA ASP A 96 -14.82 11.30 25.54
C ASP A 96 -13.75 10.86 24.52
N GLU A 97 -14.09 10.80 23.22
CA GLU A 97 -13.16 10.39 22.19
C GLU A 97 -12.08 11.46 21.96
N SER A 98 -10.81 11.13 22.24
CA SER A 98 -9.70 12.02 21.92
C SER A 98 -9.52 12.17 20.38
N ALA A 99 -8.77 13.20 19.97
CA ALA A 99 -8.46 13.41 18.55
C ALA A 99 -7.72 12.19 17.94
N GLU A 100 -6.80 11.60 18.69
CA GLU A 100 -6.01 10.44 18.29
C GLU A 100 -6.86 9.17 18.19
N THR A 101 -7.77 8.95 19.14
CA THR A 101 -8.71 7.82 19.10
C THR A 101 -9.66 7.95 17.91
N ARG A 102 -10.13 9.17 17.63
CA ARG A 102 -10.97 9.47 16.47
C ARG A 102 -10.23 9.23 15.16
N GLU A 103 -8.97 9.67 15.06
CA GLU A 103 -8.12 9.40 13.90
C GLU A 103 -8.01 7.90 13.67
N ASN A 104 -7.59 7.15 14.68
CA ASN A 104 -7.47 5.69 14.62
C ASN A 104 -8.77 5.05 14.14
N ARG A 105 -9.90 5.39 14.75
CA ARG A 105 -11.20 4.84 14.41
C ARG A 105 -11.62 5.11 12.97
N LEU A 106 -11.46 6.35 12.49
CA LEU A 106 -11.86 6.73 11.13
C LEU A 106 -10.97 6.10 10.08
N VAL A 107 -9.64 6.12 10.27
CA VAL A 107 -8.69 5.44 9.36
C VAL A 107 -8.97 3.95 9.30
N CYS A 108 -9.18 3.31 10.46
CA CYS A 108 -9.58 1.90 10.51
C CYS A 108 -10.92 1.66 9.78
N ALA A 109 -11.93 2.51 10.00
CA ALA A 109 -13.22 2.37 9.32
C ALA A 109 -13.08 2.41 7.80
N TYR A 110 -12.25 3.31 7.25
CA TYR A 110 -12.00 3.39 5.81
C TYR A 110 -11.23 2.17 5.29
N ALA A 111 -10.22 1.70 6.03
CA ALA A 111 -9.47 0.50 5.66
C ALA A 111 -10.37 -0.76 5.66
N TYR A 112 -11.23 -0.90 6.67
CA TYR A 112 -12.24 -1.95 6.72
C TYR A 112 -13.22 -1.85 5.55
N ALA A 113 -13.70 -0.64 5.23
CA ALA A 113 -14.66 -0.43 4.15
C ALA A 113 -14.16 -0.99 2.82
N VAL A 114 -12.94 -0.65 2.42
CA VAL A 114 -12.34 -1.15 1.16
C VAL A 114 -12.06 -2.64 1.24
N SER A 115 -11.53 -3.13 2.36
CA SER A 115 -11.19 -4.54 2.52
C SER A 115 -12.44 -5.44 2.55
N GLU A 116 -13.54 -4.98 3.14
CA GLU A 116 -14.83 -5.66 3.13
C GLU A 116 -15.47 -5.64 1.73
N GLU A 117 -15.31 -4.55 0.96
CA GLU A 117 -15.70 -4.51 -0.46
C GLU A 117 -14.93 -5.54 -1.27
N ASN A 118 -13.60 -5.63 -1.11
CA ASN A 118 -12.79 -6.66 -1.74
C ASN A 118 -13.28 -8.07 -1.39
N ALA A 119 -13.49 -8.35 -0.12
CA ALA A 119 -13.96 -9.66 0.36
C ALA A 119 -15.37 -10.03 -0.14
N ALA A 120 -16.17 -9.03 -0.49
CA ALA A 120 -17.51 -9.21 -1.05
C ALA A 120 -17.53 -9.32 -2.60
N GLY A 121 -16.39 -9.16 -3.26
CA GLY A 121 -16.26 -9.13 -4.72
C GLY A 121 -16.64 -7.78 -5.35
N GLY A 122 -16.61 -6.70 -4.57
CA GLY A 122 -16.81 -5.32 -5.06
C GLY A 122 -15.62 -4.80 -5.85
N ILE A 123 -15.82 -3.66 -6.52
CA ILE A 123 -14.77 -3.00 -7.30
C ILE A 123 -13.85 -2.25 -6.34
N ILE A 124 -12.56 -2.56 -6.39
CA ILE A 124 -11.51 -1.90 -5.62
C ILE A 124 -10.28 -1.62 -6.52
N VAL A 125 -9.40 -0.77 -6.07
CA VAL A 125 -8.07 -0.60 -6.67
C VAL A 125 -7.07 -1.47 -5.90
N THR A 126 -6.26 -2.24 -6.64
CA THR A 126 -5.13 -2.97 -6.03
C THR A 126 -4.01 -1.99 -5.69
N ALA A 127 -3.51 -2.04 -4.43
CA ALA A 127 -2.48 -1.11 -3.97
C ALA A 127 -1.55 -1.75 -2.91
N PRO A 128 -0.55 -2.58 -3.29
CA PRO A 128 -0.28 -3.07 -4.64
C PRO A 128 -1.12 -4.28 -5.05
N THR A 129 -1.76 -4.99 -4.10
CA THR A 129 -2.59 -6.18 -4.34
C THR A 129 -4.02 -5.99 -3.84
N CYS A 130 -4.92 -6.92 -4.16
CA CYS A 130 -6.29 -6.87 -3.65
C CYS A 130 -6.36 -7.08 -2.13
N GLY A 131 -5.49 -7.91 -1.56
CA GLY A 131 -5.47 -8.19 -0.11
C GLY A 131 -4.99 -7.01 0.74
N SER A 132 -4.34 -6.02 0.13
CA SER A 132 -3.84 -4.81 0.79
C SER A 132 -4.52 -3.51 0.32
N CYS A 133 -5.62 -3.63 -0.42
CA CYS A 133 -6.31 -2.52 -1.08
C CYS A 133 -6.85 -1.43 -0.15
N GLY A 134 -7.00 -1.72 1.14
CA GLY A 134 -7.55 -0.78 2.12
C GLY A 134 -6.54 0.21 2.69
N VAL A 135 -5.23 -0.06 2.60
CA VAL A 135 -4.20 0.73 3.30
C VAL A 135 -4.08 2.15 2.72
N LEU A 136 -3.76 2.24 1.44
CA LEU A 136 -3.48 3.52 0.77
C LEU A 136 -4.70 4.46 0.72
N PRO A 137 -5.90 4.01 0.28
CA PRO A 137 -7.04 4.90 0.19
C PRO A 137 -7.52 5.40 1.55
N SER A 138 -7.40 4.61 2.62
CA SER A 138 -7.86 5.00 3.95
C SER A 138 -7.08 6.18 4.51
N VAL A 139 -5.76 6.16 4.41
CA VAL A 139 -4.92 7.24 4.95
C VAL A 139 -5.02 8.51 4.09
N LEU A 140 -5.07 8.36 2.76
CA LEU A 140 -5.16 9.51 1.86
C LEU A 140 -6.52 10.22 1.99
N LEU A 141 -7.62 9.46 2.04
CA LEU A 141 -8.96 10.05 2.22
C LEU A 141 -9.08 10.73 3.58
N TYR A 142 -8.60 10.08 4.64
CA TYR A 142 -8.59 10.69 5.97
C TYR A 142 -7.82 12.01 5.99
N MET A 143 -6.62 12.06 5.40
CA MET A 143 -5.83 13.28 5.34
C MET A 143 -6.50 14.36 4.49
N GLN A 144 -7.11 13.99 3.35
CA GLN A 144 -7.85 14.92 2.52
C GLN A 144 -9.00 15.58 3.30
N GLU A 145 -9.80 14.80 3.99
CA GLU A 145 -10.94 15.31 4.77
C GLU A 145 -10.51 16.14 6.01
N ARG A 146 -9.40 15.76 6.64
CA ARG A 146 -8.95 16.40 7.90
C ARG A 146 -8.05 17.59 7.70
N ARG A 147 -7.28 17.63 6.62
CA ARG A 147 -6.29 18.68 6.33
C ARG A 147 -6.67 19.54 5.13
N GLY A 148 -7.68 19.13 4.36
CA GLY A 148 -8.17 19.88 3.21
C GLY A 148 -7.25 19.82 1.99
N PHE A 149 -6.46 18.76 1.84
CA PHE A 149 -5.64 18.55 0.65
C PHE A 149 -6.50 18.47 -0.61
N THR A 150 -6.01 19.06 -1.68
CA THR A 150 -6.66 19.05 -2.98
C THR A 150 -6.53 17.70 -3.67
N ASP A 151 -7.40 17.42 -4.64
CA ASP A 151 -7.27 16.21 -5.46
C ASP A 151 -5.90 16.14 -6.16
N THR A 152 -5.36 17.27 -6.62
CA THR A 152 -4.03 17.31 -7.25
C THR A 152 -2.92 16.85 -6.29
N GLU A 153 -2.92 17.31 -5.05
CA GLU A 153 -1.94 16.89 -4.05
C GLU A 153 -2.07 15.39 -3.75
N ILE A 154 -3.30 14.85 -3.73
CA ILE A 154 -3.53 13.40 -3.58
C ILE A 154 -2.96 12.63 -4.78
N LEU A 155 -3.11 13.14 -6.01
CA LEU A 155 -2.55 12.48 -7.19
C LEU A 155 -1.01 12.47 -7.14
N HIS A 156 -0.37 13.55 -6.70
CA HIS A 156 1.08 13.58 -6.48
C HIS A 156 1.51 12.54 -5.43
N ALA A 157 0.77 12.42 -4.33
CA ALA A 157 1.01 11.41 -3.32
C ALA A 157 0.84 9.97 -3.87
N LEU A 158 -0.19 9.72 -4.68
CA LEU A 158 -0.40 8.42 -5.34
C LEU A 158 0.77 8.08 -6.28
N ALA A 159 1.27 9.05 -7.06
CA ALA A 159 2.42 8.85 -7.94
C ALA A 159 3.67 8.47 -7.12
N ALA A 160 3.95 9.17 -6.02
CA ALA A 160 5.07 8.87 -5.14
C ALA A 160 4.95 7.46 -4.51
N GLY A 161 3.76 7.11 -4.01
CA GLY A 161 3.48 5.77 -3.49
C GLY A 161 3.63 4.70 -4.57
N GLY A 162 3.24 4.98 -5.82
CA GLY A 162 3.39 4.10 -6.97
C GLY A 162 4.86 3.76 -7.27
N ILE A 163 5.76 4.74 -7.20
CA ILE A 163 7.20 4.51 -7.37
C ILE A 163 7.72 3.53 -6.31
N ILE A 164 7.34 3.70 -5.06
CA ILE A 164 7.73 2.78 -3.98
C ILE A 164 7.23 1.37 -4.27
N GLY A 165 5.97 1.22 -4.68
CA GLY A 165 5.40 -0.08 -5.06
C GLY A 165 6.13 -0.74 -6.24
N ASN A 166 6.51 0.05 -7.24
CA ASN A 166 7.28 -0.43 -8.38
C ASN A 166 8.67 -0.91 -7.98
N LEU A 167 9.38 -0.18 -7.12
CA LEU A 167 10.70 -0.59 -6.62
C LEU A 167 10.63 -1.91 -5.84
N ILE A 168 9.61 -2.08 -4.99
CA ILE A 168 9.41 -3.33 -4.25
C ILE A 168 9.09 -4.48 -5.21
N LYS A 169 8.18 -4.25 -6.16
CA LYS A 169 7.81 -5.26 -7.18
C LYS A 169 9.00 -5.70 -8.02
N THR A 170 9.87 -4.76 -8.40
CA THR A 170 11.02 -5.02 -9.28
C THR A 170 12.14 -5.75 -8.55
N ASN A 171 12.43 -5.37 -7.32
CA ASN A 171 13.60 -5.86 -6.57
C ASN A 171 13.28 -6.99 -5.59
N ALA A 172 11.99 -7.25 -5.34
CA ALA A 172 11.56 -8.31 -4.44
C ALA A 172 10.26 -8.94 -4.94
N SER A 173 9.17 -8.89 -4.15
CA SER A 173 7.83 -9.35 -4.54
C SER A 173 6.77 -8.53 -3.83
N ILE A 174 5.57 -8.46 -4.43
CA ILE A 174 4.36 -7.91 -3.81
C ILE A 174 3.33 -9.02 -3.52
N SER A 175 3.66 -10.28 -3.80
CA SER A 175 2.73 -11.40 -3.70
C SER A 175 2.71 -11.98 -2.29
N GLY A 176 1.56 -11.92 -1.62
CA GLY A 176 1.36 -12.58 -0.32
C GLY A 176 1.51 -14.09 -0.37
N ALA A 177 1.12 -14.72 -1.48
CA ALA A 177 1.24 -16.16 -1.67
C ALA A 177 2.70 -16.61 -1.86
N GLU A 178 3.54 -15.75 -2.41
CA GLU A 178 4.94 -16.02 -2.65
C GLU A 178 5.82 -15.67 -1.45
N CYS A 179 5.65 -14.46 -0.93
CA CYS A 179 6.54 -13.87 0.08
C CYS A 179 5.86 -13.51 1.40
N GLY A 180 4.65 -14.01 1.65
CA GLY A 180 3.92 -13.68 2.87
C GLY A 180 3.28 -12.28 2.85
N CYS A 181 2.58 -11.94 3.91
CA CYS A 181 1.97 -10.63 4.06
C CYS A 181 2.98 -9.48 4.23
N GLN A 182 4.24 -9.77 4.52
CA GLN A 182 5.32 -8.77 4.46
C GLN A 182 5.39 -8.13 3.08
N ALA A 183 5.27 -8.92 1.99
CA ALA A 183 5.29 -8.44 0.62
C ALA A 183 3.99 -7.72 0.24
N GLU A 184 2.86 -8.14 0.74
CA GLU A 184 1.55 -7.58 0.40
C GLU A 184 1.21 -6.36 1.26
N ILE A 185 1.05 -6.57 2.56
CA ILE A 185 0.68 -5.53 3.53
C ILE A 185 1.86 -4.57 3.81
N GLY A 186 3.08 -5.12 3.90
CA GLY A 186 4.28 -4.30 4.09
C GLY A 186 4.51 -3.35 2.94
N SER A 187 4.35 -3.82 1.69
CA SER A 187 4.42 -2.96 0.50
C SER A 187 3.37 -1.87 0.51
N ALA A 188 2.12 -2.21 0.82
CA ALA A 188 1.04 -1.23 0.90
C ALA A 188 1.29 -0.16 1.99
N CYS A 189 1.79 -0.59 3.15
CA CYS A 189 2.17 0.33 4.24
C CYS A 189 3.30 1.27 3.81
N SER A 190 4.33 0.73 3.14
CA SER A 190 5.46 1.50 2.61
C SER A 190 5.02 2.51 1.56
N MET A 191 4.18 2.10 0.61
CA MET A 191 3.55 2.99 -0.38
C MET A 191 2.75 4.10 0.29
N ALA A 192 1.94 3.76 1.29
CA ALA A 192 1.12 4.71 2.01
C ALA A 192 1.96 5.71 2.83
N ALA A 193 3.01 5.25 3.50
CA ALA A 193 3.92 6.11 4.25
C ALA A 193 4.65 7.12 3.34
N ALA A 194 5.15 6.66 2.18
CA ALA A 194 5.77 7.53 1.19
C ALA A 194 4.77 8.54 0.59
N ALA A 195 3.56 8.08 0.27
CA ALA A 195 2.48 8.95 -0.23
C ALA A 195 2.12 10.03 0.78
N LEU A 196 2.02 9.69 2.07
CA LEU A 196 1.78 10.64 3.14
C LEU A 196 2.95 11.63 3.30
N ALA A 197 4.19 11.16 3.20
CA ALA A 197 5.38 12.03 3.27
C ALA A 197 5.42 13.03 2.10
N GLU A 198 5.10 12.57 0.87
CA GLU A 198 4.95 13.45 -0.30
C GLU A 198 3.84 14.46 -0.10
N LEU A 199 2.66 14.03 0.39
CA LEU A 199 1.51 14.88 0.65
C LEU A 199 1.82 16.00 1.65
N HIS A 200 2.69 15.75 2.63
CA HIS A 200 3.15 16.74 3.60
C HIS A 200 4.35 17.55 3.12
N GLY A 201 4.76 17.43 1.86
CA GLY A 201 5.86 18.19 1.28
C GLY A 201 7.25 17.86 1.85
N MET A 202 7.40 16.66 2.42
CA MET A 202 8.66 16.21 3.00
C MET A 202 9.75 16.02 1.95
N GLU A 203 11.02 16.14 2.37
CA GLU A 203 12.18 15.93 1.51
C GLU A 203 12.35 14.45 1.11
N LEU A 204 13.10 14.18 0.02
CA LEU A 204 13.31 12.83 -0.49
C LEU A 204 13.89 11.86 0.54
N ASP A 205 14.78 12.32 1.41
CA ASP A 205 15.32 11.52 2.52
C ASP A 205 14.26 11.15 3.55
N GLN A 206 13.28 12.02 3.78
CA GLN A 206 12.17 11.74 4.69
C GLN A 206 11.16 10.78 4.05
N ILE A 207 10.88 10.92 2.75
CA ILE A 207 10.03 9.99 1.99
C ILE A 207 10.64 8.59 2.00
N GLU A 208 11.95 8.49 1.74
CA GLU A 208 12.69 7.23 1.81
C GLU A 208 12.60 6.60 3.19
N TYR A 209 12.82 7.38 4.24
CA TYR A 209 12.79 6.86 5.61
C TYR A 209 11.38 6.42 6.03
N ALA A 210 10.34 7.15 5.65
CA ALA A 210 8.96 6.74 5.90
C ALA A 210 8.64 5.38 5.24
N ALA A 211 9.06 5.21 3.98
CA ALA A 211 8.88 3.95 3.24
C ALA A 211 9.69 2.80 3.87
N GLU A 212 10.92 3.07 4.26
CA GLU A 212 11.83 2.11 4.90
C GLU A 212 11.25 1.60 6.22
N VAL A 213 10.95 2.50 7.17
CA VAL A 213 10.38 2.14 8.49
C VAL A 213 9.09 1.35 8.32
N ALA A 214 8.24 1.77 7.40
CA ALA A 214 6.97 1.09 7.14
C ALA A 214 7.18 -0.36 6.63
N MET A 215 8.16 -0.61 5.77
CA MET A 215 8.47 -1.94 5.26
C MET A 215 9.16 -2.79 6.32
N GLU A 216 10.21 -2.27 6.96
CA GLU A 216 11.02 -3.01 7.93
C GLU A 216 10.17 -3.64 9.04
N HIS A 217 9.18 -2.90 9.55
CA HIS A 217 8.33 -3.36 10.65
C HIS A 217 7.21 -4.33 10.20
N HIS A 218 7.23 -4.76 8.94
CA HIS A 218 6.40 -5.85 8.42
C HIS A 218 7.21 -7.09 8.04
N LEU A 219 8.55 -7.04 8.11
CA LEU A 219 9.39 -8.21 7.82
C LEU A 219 9.02 -9.38 8.72
N GLY A 220 8.99 -10.57 8.14
CA GLY A 220 8.62 -11.80 8.83
C GLY A 220 7.09 -12.04 8.95
N LEU A 221 6.24 -11.15 8.46
CA LEU A 221 4.79 -11.34 8.50
C LEU A 221 4.36 -12.39 7.46
N THR A 222 3.88 -13.54 7.94
CA THR A 222 3.45 -14.67 7.11
C THR A 222 2.08 -14.43 6.47
N CYS A 223 1.74 -15.21 5.42
CA CYS A 223 0.42 -15.25 4.82
C CYS A 223 -0.31 -16.53 5.27
N ASP A 224 -1.36 -16.38 6.06
CA ASP A 224 -2.10 -17.47 6.67
C ASP A 224 -3.61 -17.19 6.72
N PRO A 225 -4.27 -16.89 5.58
CA PRO A 225 -5.69 -16.55 5.59
C PRO A 225 -6.54 -17.78 5.94
N VAL A 226 -7.47 -17.61 6.87
CA VAL A 226 -8.36 -18.69 7.31
C VAL A 226 -9.18 -19.19 6.11
N ARG A 227 -9.10 -20.50 5.84
CA ARG A 227 -9.71 -21.17 4.69
C ARG A 227 -9.31 -20.57 3.32
N GLY A 228 -8.17 -19.90 3.24
CA GLY A 228 -7.71 -19.24 2.02
C GLY A 228 -8.52 -17.99 1.62
N LEU A 229 -9.41 -17.50 2.49
CA LEU A 229 -10.24 -16.32 2.23
C LEU A 229 -9.53 -15.04 2.68
N VAL A 230 -9.53 -14.02 1.82
CA VAL A 230 -8.95 -12.69 2.13
C VAL A 230 -9.89 -11.91 3.07
N GLN A 231 -10.14 -12.49 4.27
CA GLN A 231 -11.01 -11.94 5.31
C GLN A 231 -10.29 -11.90 6.66
N ILE A 232 -9.91 -13.07 7.20
CA ILE A 232 -9.19 -13.18 8.48
C ILE A 232 -7.79 -13.73 8.19
N PRO A 233 -6.73 -13.04 8.60
CA PRO A 233 -6.67 -11.73 9.29
C PRO A 233 -6.59 -10.52 8.36
N CYS A 234 -6.79 -10.68 7.05
CA CYS A 234 -6.45 -9.69 6.01
C CYS A 234 -7.13 -8.33 6.22
N ILE A 235 -8.43 -8.32 6.58
CA ILE A 235 -9.17 -7.07 6.79
C ILE A 235 -8.55 -6.25 7.94
N GLU A 236 -8.24 -6.90 9.06
CA GLU A 236 -7.63 -6.24 10.23
C GLU A 236 -6.20 -5.77 9.92
N ARG A 237 -5.42 -6.54 9.15
CA ARG A 237 -4.07 -6.17 8.73
C ARG A 237 -4.04 -4.87 7.92
N ASN A 238 -5.04 -4.63 7.07
CA ASN A 238 -5.15 -3.35 6.35
C ASN A 238 -5.30 -2.16 7.30
N ALA A 239 -6.17 -2.26 8.31
CA ALA A 239 -6.37 -1.21 9.29
C ALA A 239 -5.12 -0.94 10.13
N VAL A 240 -4.46 -2.00 10.60
CA VAL A 240 -3.21 -1.88 11.38
C VAL A 240 -2.10 -1.25 10.53
N ALA A 241 -1.96 -1.66 9.27
CA ALA A 241 -0.95 -1.11 8.37
C ALA A 241 -1.20 0.35 8.02
N ALA A 242 -2.47 0.77 7.87
CA ALA A 242 -2.84 2.17 7.67
C ALA A 242 -2.37 3.05 8.84
N MET A 243 -2.58 2.60 10.07
CA MET A 243 -2.10 3.32 11.26
C MET A 243 -0.57 3.31 11.36
N ARG A 244 0.09 2.22 10.95
CA ARG A 244 1.56 2.18 10.86
C ARG A 244 2.13 3.14 9.85
N ALA A 245 1.47 3.36 8.72
CA ALA A 245 1.89 4.35 7.74
C ALA A 245 1.90 5.78 8.32
N ILE A 246 0.88 6.14 9.11
CA ILE A 246 0.82 7.41 9.83
C ILE A 246 1.94 7.49 10.89
N ASN A 247 2.20 6.40 11.61
CA ASN A 247 3.29 6.34 12.58
C ASN A 247 4.66 6.47 11.89
N ALA A 248 4.88 5.79 10.76
CA ALA A 248 6.12 5.88 10.00
C ALA A 248 6.37 7.31 9.48
N LEU A 249 5.32 8.01 9.02
CA LEU A 249 5.39 9.43 8.68
C LEU A 249 5.90 10.29 9.86
N SER A 250 5.38 10.06 11.04
CA SER A 250 5.78 10.79 12.25
C SER A 250 7.25 10.54 12.59
N LEU A 251 7.70 9.28 12.54
CA LEU A 251 9.11 8.94 12.76
C LEU A 251 10.02 9.58 11.72
N ALA A 252 9.64 9.57 10.45
CA ALA A 252 10.40 10.21 9.38
C ALA A 252 10.55 11.72 9.59
N ASN A 253 9.52 12.38 10.11
CA ASN A 253 9.59 13.80 10.41
C ASN A 253 10.65 14.14 11.49
N PHE A 254 10.83 13.27 12.48
CA PHE A 254 11.72 13.55 13.62
C PHE A 254 13.10 12.92 13.50
N LEU A 255 13.25 11.77 12.84
CA LEU A 255 14.42 10.90 12.96
C LEU A 255 15.21 10.68 11.67
N THR A 256 14.82 11.27 10.55
CA THR A 256 15.43 11.00 9.23
C THR A 256 16.96 11.11 9.24
N TYR A 257 17.50 12.11 9.90
CA TYR A 257 18.95 12.34 9.92
C TYR A 257 19.72 11.34 10.81
N THR A 258 19.04 10.49 11.54
CA THR A 258 19.66 9.48 12.43
C THR A 258 19.60 8.07 11.84
N ARG A 259 18.93 7.87 10.71
CA ARG A 259 18.75 6.54 10.09
C ARG A 259 20.09 5.89 9.74
N LYS A 260 20.11 4.56 9.76
CA LYS A 260 21.29 3.74 9.43
C LYS A 260 21.06 2.80 8.26
N ILE A 261 19.79 2.54 7.91
CA ILE A 261 19.38 1.57 6.89
C ILE A 261 18.72 2.35 5.76
N SER A 262 18.93 1.94 4.51
CA SER A 262 18.24 2.51 3.34
C SER A 262 17.03 1.68 2.98
N PHE A 263 16.09 2.29 2.26
CA PHE A 263 14.93 1.58 1.72
C PHE A 263 15.33 0.41 0.82
N ASP A 264 16.33 0.58 -0.03
CA ASP A 264 16.81 -0.47 -0.93
C ASP A 264 17.33 -1.70 -0.17
N VAL A 265 18.02 -1.47 0.98
CA VAL A 265 18.48 -2.57 1.86
C VAL A 265 17.30 -3.32 2.46
N VAL A 266 16.25 -2.61 2.92
CA VAL A 266 15.07 -3.28 3.49
C VAL A 266 14.30 -4.07 2.44
N VAL A 267 14.18 -3.57 1.22
CA VAL A 267 13.55 -4.30 0.09
C VAL A 267 14.33 -5.58 -0.20
N ASN A 268 15.66 -5.51 -0.25
CA ASN A 268 16.50 -6.69 -0.44
C ASN A 268 16.36 -7.69 0.72
N THR A 269 16.33 -7.20 1.97
CA THR A 269 16.11 -8.03 3.15
C THR A 269 14.74 -8.73 3.12
N MET A 270 13.72 -8.04 2.63
CA MET A 270 12.39 -8.64 2.42
C MET A 270 12.47 -9.79 1.41
N TYR A 271 13.21 -9.63 0.31
CA TYR A 271 13.43 -10.68 -0.67
C TYR A 271 14.17 -11.89 -0.08
N GLU A 272 15.23 -11.66 0.69
CA GLU A 272 15.95 -12.74 1.39
C GLU A 272 15.06 -13.47 2.41
N THR A 273 14.26 -12.74 3.15
CA THR A 273 13.28 -13.32 4.09
C THR A 273 12.22 -14.14 3.34
N CYS A 274 11.83 -13.73 2.14
CA CYS A 274 10.94 -14.48 1.26
C CYS A 274 11.55 -15.84 0.88
N LEU A 275 12.82 -15.88 0.53
CA LEU A 275 13.52 -17.13 0.22
C LEU A 275 13.55 -18.10 1.40
N LEU A 276 13.70 -17.59 2.62
CA LEU A 276 13.61 -18.40 3.84
C LEU A 276 12.20 -18.97 4.05
N TYR A 277 11.17 -18.20 3.73
CA TYR A 277 9.78 -18.62 3.85
C TYR A 277 9.40 -19.71 2.85
N THR A 278 9.95 -19.67 1.65
CA THR A 278 9.69 -20.62 0.57
C THR A 278 10.65 -21.81 0.53
N SER A 279 11.74 -21.76 1.30
CA SER A 279 12.70 -22.86 1.37
C SER A 279 12.11 -24.06 2.11
N PRO A 280 12.35 -25.31 1.65
CA PRO A 280 11.93 -26.49 2.37
C PRO A 280 12.52 -26.50 3.78
N SER A 281 11.69 -26.74 4.78
CA SER A 281 12.14 -26.91 6.15
C SER A 281 13.11 -28.13 6.22
N PRO A 282 14.19 -28.06 7.02
CA PRO A 282 15.01 -29.23 7.28
C PRO A 282 14.22 -30.42 7.90
N ARG A 283 13.00 -30.17 8.35
CA ARG A 283 12.08 -31.17 8.91
C ARG A 283 11.12 -31.74 7.87
N ASP A 284 11.04 -31.16 6.64
CA ASP A 284 10.19 -31.71 5.60
C ASP A 284 10.77 -33.06 5.13
N PRO A 285 9.97 -34.11 5.06
CA PRO A 285 10.46 -35.40 4.57
C PRO A 285 10.90 -35.24 3.11
N LYS A 286 12.09 -35.79 2.80
CA LYS A 286 12.64 -35.83 1.44
C LYS A 286 11.85 -36.76 0.56
#